data_b53e89a46b0d333e4efbd81df85f7d57
#
_entry.id   b53e89a46b0d333e4efbd81df85f7d57
#
_cell.length_a   1.000
_cell.length_b   1.000
_cell.length_c   1.000
_cell.angle_alpha   90.00
_cell.angle_beta   90.00
_cell.angle_gamma   90.00
#
_symmetry.space_group_name_H-M   'P 1'
#
loop_
_entity.id
_entity.type
_entity.pdbx_description
1 polymer ?
#
loop_
_entity_poly.entity_id
_entity_poly.type
_entity_poly.pdbx_seq_one_letter_code
_entity_poly.pdbx_strand_id
1 'polypeptide(L)' 'MNEQDLTSMAQDLNNWMPMAELPKHYNQFSYATLKTMFWKRAERPGLERCSQMVGKKLFVNVPMFGLWLAGQLPEQRGE' A
#
# COMPACT_ATOMS: atom_id res chain seq x y z
N MET A 1 12.77 -9.40 -3.80
CA MET A 1 11.44 -9.46 -4.45
C MET A 1 11.54 -8.88 -5.84
N ASN A 2 11.10 -9.60 -6.84
CA ASN A 2 11.20 -9.12 -8.23
C ASN A 2 9.84 -8.53 -8.68
N GLU A 3 9.85 -7.88 -9.85
CA GLU A 3 8.66 -7.23 -10.36
C GLU A 3 7.53 -8.22 -10.67
N GLN A 4 7.85 -9.46 -11.02
CA GLN A 4 6.85 -10.47 -11.28
C GLN A 4 6.06 -10.80 -10.02
N ASP A 5 6.74 -10.89 -8.87
CA ASP A 5 6.08 -11.13 -7.59
C ASP A 5 5.15 -9.97 -7.23
N LEU A 6 5.61 -8.74 -7.46
CA LEU A 6 4.81 -7.55 -7.18
C LEU A 6 3.60 -7.48 -8.12
N THR A 7 3.80 -7.84 -9.38
CA THR A 7 2.69 -7.88 -10.34
C THR A 7 1.63 -8.90 -9.92
N SER A 8 2.06 -10.07 -9.45
CA SER A 8 1.14 -11.10 -8.98
C SER A 8 0.32 -10.59 -7.79
N MET A 9 0.96 -9.87 -6.87
CA MET A 9 0.26 -9.28 -5.72
C MET A 9 -0.76 -8.25 -6.17
N ALA A 10 -0.40 -7.44 -7.17
CA ALA A 10 -1.26 -6.38 -7.66
C ALA A 10 -2.47 -6.92 -8.42
N GLN A 11 -2.34 -8.07 -9.06
CA GLN A 11 -3.41 -8.66 -9.86
C GLN A 11 -4.45 -9.39 -9.03
N ASP A 12 -4.11 -9.76 -7.81
CA ASP A 12 -5.03 -10.48 -6.93
C ASP A 12 -5.98 -9.48 -6.26
N LEU A 13 -7.22 -9.47 -6.68
CA LEU A 13 -8.22 -8.54 -6.15
C LEU A 13 -8.47 -8.71 -4.66
N ASN A 14 -8.21 -9.91 -4.12
CA ASN A 14 -8.37 -10.17 -2.69
C ASN A 14 -7.34 -9.42 -1.85
N ASN A 15 -6.26 -8.94 -2.46
CA ASN A 15 -5.22 -8.20 -1.76
C ASN A 15 -5.56 -6.72 -1.60
N TRP A 16 -6.58 -6.23 -2.31
CA TRP A 16 -6.95 -4.82 -2.26
C TRP A 16 -8.09 -4.58 -1.28
N MET A 17 -7.94 -3.55 -0.46
CA MET A 17 -9.02 -3.16 0.44
C MET A 17 -9.07 -1.63 0.53
N PRO A 18 -10.27 -1.05 0.76
CA PRO A 18 -10.36 0.39 0.96
C PRO A 18 -9.49 0.84 2.14
N MET A 19 -8.78 1.96 1.97
CA MET A 19 -7.92 2.46 3.03
C MET A 19 -8.69 2.63 4.35
N ALA A 20 -9.95 3.04 4.26
CA ALA A 20 -10.78 3.26 5.45
C ALA A 20 -11.05 1.98 6.23
N GLU A 21 -10.89 0.81 5.60
CA GLU A 21 -11.12 -0.48 6.27
C GLU A 21 -9.87 -0.99 6.97
N LEU A 22 -8.69 -0.48 6.63
CA LEU A 22 -7.45 -0.93 7.25
C LEU A 22 -7.45 -0.83 8.78
N PRO A 23 -7.88 0.29 9.39
CA PRO A 23 -7.87 0.37 10.85
C PRO A 23 -8.78 -0.65 11.53
N LYS A 24 -9.79 -1.16 10.82
CA LYS A 24 -10.71 -2.16 11.37
C LYS A 24 -10.07 -3.54 11.43
N HIS A 25 -9.17 -3.83 10.51
CA HIS A 25 -8.48 -5.13 10.44
C HIS A 25 -7.11 -5.08 11.09
N TYR A 26 -6.49 -3.91 11.09
CA TYR A 26 -5.13 -3.70 11.60
C TYR A 26 -5.17 -2.49 12.51
N ASN A 27 -5.62 -2.72 13.75
CA ASN A 27 -5.91 -1.63 14.68
C ASN A 27 -4.66 -0.90 15.21
N GLN A 28 -3.46 -1.38 14.86
CA GLN A 28 -2.24 -0.65 15.16
C GLN A 28 -2.10 0.63 14.32
N PHE A 29 -2.93 0.78 13.28
CA PHE A 29 -2.94 1.98 12.44
C PHE A 29 -4.24 2.74 12.66
N SER A 30 -4.13 4.04 12.95
CA SER A 30 -5.31 4.89 13.00
C SER A 30 -5.66 5.39 11.60
N TYR A 31 -6.94 5.69 11.37
CA TYR A 31 -7.37 6.24 10.09
C TYR A 31 -6.65 7.55 9.78
N ALA A 32 -6.50 8.42 10.79
CA ALA A 32 -5.84 9.71 10.60
C ALA A 32 -4.39 9.55 10.15
N THR A 33 -3.67 8.60 10.74
CA THR A 33 -2.28 8.34 10.36
C THR A 33 -2.20 7.83 8.92
N LEU A 34 -3.06 6.86 8.57
CA LEU A 34 -3.07 6.31 7.22
C LEU A 34 -3.44 7.36 6.19
N LYS A 35 -4.44 8.18 6.50
CA LYS A 35 -4.88 9.25 5.60
C LYS A 35 -3.73 10.21 5.30
N THR A 36 -3.02 10.67 6.32
CA THR A 36 -1.89 11.57 6.14
C THR A 36 -0.78 10.92 5.32
N MET A 37 -0.47 9.66 5.64
CA MET A 37 0.60 8.93 4.97
C MET A 37 0.30 8.75 3.48
N PHE A 38 -0.90 8.28 3.16
CA PHE A 38 -1.28 8.04 1.76
C PHE A 38 -1.57 9.33 1.00
N TRP A 39 -1.93 10.40 1.70
CA TRP A 39 -2.08 11.70 1.07
C TRP A 39 -0.74 12.18 0.50
N LYS A 40 0.36 11.83 1.19
CA LYS A 40 1.72 12.20 0.76
C LYS A 40 2.46 11.03 0.14
N ARG A 41 1.73 10.08 -0.45
CA ARG A 41 2.34 8.85 -0.94
C ARG A 41 3.40 9.06 -2.02
N ALA A 42 3.26 10.12 -2.81
CA ALA A 42 4.24 10.40 -3.87
C ALA A 42 5.60 10.81 -3.29
N GLU A 43 5.63 11.25 -2.04
CA GLU A 43 6.87 11.67 -1.38
C GLU A 43 7.57 10.52 -0.66
N ARG A 44 6.95 9.33 -0.64
CA ARG A 44 7.49 8.16 0.05
C ARG A 44 7.77 7.05 -0.95
N PRO A 45 9.05 6.70 -1.16
CA PRO A 45 9.40 5.69 -2.17
C PRO A 45 8.64 4.37 -1.98
N GLY A 46 7.95 3.95 -3.02
CA GLY A 46 7.23 2.68 -3.03
C GLY A 46 5.81 2.73 -2.52
N LEU A 47 5.45 3.73 -1.72
CA LEU A 47 4.11 3.77 -1.14
C LEU A 47 3.04 4.00 -2.21
N GLU A 48 3.36 4.74 -3.24
CA GLU A 48 2.42 5.04 -4.30
C GLU A 48 1.96 3.77 -5.03
N ARG A 49 2.86 2.81 -5.25
CA ARG A 49 2.47 1.56 -5.92
C ARG A 49 1.61 0.65 -5.05
N CYS A 50 1.60 0.89 -3.72
CA CYS A 50 0.78 0.12 -2.80
C CYS A 50 -0.68 0.57 -2.79
N SER A 51 -1.01 1.63 -3.51
CA SER A 51 -2.33 2.22 -3.47
C SER A 51 -2.83 2.57 -4.86
N GLN A 52 -4.16 2.63 -4.99
CA GLN A 52 -4.79 2.96 -6.26
C GLN A 52 -6.10 3.68 -5.98
N MET A 53 -6.28 4.82 -6.61
CA MET A 53 -7.54 5.55 -6.51
C MET A 53 -8.52 4.96 -7.50
N VAL A 54 -9.66 4.49 -7.01
CA VAL A 54 -10.73 3.96 -7.85
C VAL A 54 -11.99 4.76 -7.55
N GLY A 55 -12.41 5.58 -8.50
CA GLY A 55 -13.49 6.52 -8.24
C GLY A 55 -13.06 7.52 -7.18
N LYS A 56 -13.81 7.58 -6.10
CA LYS A 56 -13.52 8.50 -4.99
C LYS A 56 -12.88 7.80 -3.79
N LYS A 57 -12.57 6.51 -3.93
CA LYS A 57 -12.01 5.72 -2.83
C LYS A 57 -10.59 5.31 -3.14
N LEU A 58 -9.73 5.38 -2.13
CA LEU A 58 -8.37 4.90 -2.25
C LEU A 58 -8.34 3.46 -1.75
N PHE A 59 -7.81 2.56 -2.59
CA PHE A 59 -7.61 1.16 -2.23
C PHE A 59 -6.14 0.90 -1.98
N VAL A 60 -5.86 0.03 -1.01
CA VAL A 60 -4.50 -0.31 -0.63
C VAL A 60 -4.27 -1.79 -0.86
N ASN A 61 -3.13 -2.12 -1.49
CA ASN A 61 -2.71 -3.51 -1.64
C ASN A 61 -2.01 -3.92 -0.35
N VAL A 62 -2.67 -4.74 0.45
CA VAL A 62 -2.22 -5.07 1.79
C VAL A 62 -0.85 -5.76 1.81
N PRO A 63 -0.60 -6.80 1.00
CA PRO A 63 0.73 -7.43 0.97
C PRO A 63 1.85 -6.47 0.57
N MET A 64 1.61 -5.62 -0.43
CA MET A 64 2.61 -4.63 -0.84
C MET A 64 2.85 -3.60 0.25
N PHE A 65 1.79 -3.20 0.94
CA PHE A 65 1.91 -2.27 2.05
C PHE A 65 2.78 -2.87 3.15
N GLY A 66 2.63 -4.18 3.41
CA GLY A 66 3.47 -4.89 4.35
C GLY A 66 4.94 -4.87 3.93
N LEU A 67 5.20 -5.08 2.64
CA LEU A 67 6.56 -5.00 2.11
C LEU A 67 7.14 -3.60 2.26
N TRP A 68 6.30 -2.59 2.02
CA TRP A 68 6.73 -1.20 2.17
C TRP A 68 7.10 -0.91 3.63
N LEU A 69 6.30 -1.37 4.58
CA LEU A 69 6.60 -1.19 6.00
C LEU A 69 7.93 -1.84 6.37
N ALA A 70 8.25 -2.96 5.74
CA ALA A 70 9.48 -3.68 5.99
C ALA A 70 10.68 -3.11 5.20
N GLY A 71 10.45 -2.10 4.36
CA GLY A 71 11.51 -1.52 3.55
C GLY A 71 11.98 -2.43 2.42
N GLN A 72 11.15 -3.34 1.94
CA GLN A 72 11.54 -4.37 0.99
C GLN A 72 11.16 -4.10 -0.46
N LEU A 73 10.47 -3.00 -0.73
CA LEU A 73 10.13 -2.68 -2.12
C LEU A 73 11.36 -2.21 -2.89
N PRO A 74 11.42 -2.48 -4.21
CA PRO A 74 12.58 -2.06 -5.02
C PRO A 74 12.88 -0.57 -4.91
N GLU A 75 11.85 0.28 -4.86
CA GLU A 75 12.02 1.72 -4.74
C GLU A 75 12.73 2.11 -3.45
N GLN A 76 12.53 1.33 -2.38
CA GLN A 76 13.15 1.59 -1.09
C GLN A 76 14.56 1.06 -1.01
N ARG A 77 14.87 0.04 -1.83
CA ARG A 77 16.17 -0.62 -1.82
C ARG A 77 17.13 -0.05 -2.87
N GLY A 78 16.68 0.91 -3.65
CA GLY A 78 17.50 1.51 -4.69
C GLY A 78 17.62 0.66 -5.95
N GLU A 79 16.70 -0.25 -6.14
CA GLU A 79 16.71 -1.17 -7.31
C GLU A 79 15.92 -0.62 -8.49
#